data_b0e8802b9d9b199bf2fcbf324c5b3243
#
_entry.id   b0e8802b9d9b199bf2fcbf324c5b3243
#
_cell.length_a   1.000
_cell.length_b   1.000
_cell.length_c   1.000
_cell.angle_alpha   90.00
_cell.angle_beta   90.00
_cell.angle_gamma   90.00
#
_symmetry.space_group_name_H-M   'P 1'
#
loop_
_entity.id
_entity.type
_entity.pdbx_description
1 polymer ?
#
loop_
_entity_poly.entity_id
_entity_poly.type
_entity_poly.pdbx_seq_one_letter_code
_entity_poly.pdbx_strand_id
1 'polypeptide(L)'
;MPLPGEAIGPAAPSPADAQRYLSLVAAATDRLMAADDPGAMIDSLFALIRDELRLDVFFHFRRDGDAARLETSGGLTRAERQAAAGLDIGPSACGQAMRERRTLHLTDIQTSGEERTGFVRSLGVQVYLCMPLLHGDELLGTLGFGRRAARPFDEEERRLLLLLCHYAALAQHRLRIEEALRRGLDTQAQLLAELNHRVRNALQVAIGLVSHEGREAPDTGTRRALMRAAERLQVLASAHRPLYATADPGLVDLPALFGDVIAQLRGETGESPITVGSRVAVPIERAVAAALLLDALMAQGAGVPRIGFTVNGVPGNEMLRISFEAIGWGRIADVIDRDRLMARLCHQLRATLTNEDDGCLILVMPHDGGAYGACPAS
;
A
#
# COMPACT_ATOMS: atom_id res chain seq x y z
N MET A 1 -52.47 19.12 54.04
CA MET A 1 -51.84 19.80 52.88
C MET A 1 -50.67 18.84 52.39
N PRO A 2 -50.84 18.28 51.23
CA PRO A 2 -49.70 17.53 50.64
C PRO A 2 -48.75 18.50 49.99
N LEU A 3 -47.43 18.24 50.11
CA LEU A 3 -46.32 19.00 49.50
C LEU A 3 -46.32 18.78 47.98
N PRO A 4 -46.03 19.79 47.17
CA PRO A 4 -46.02 19.70 45.72
C PRO A 4 -44.68 19.19 45.20
N GLY A 5 -44.71 18.20 44.30
CA GLY A 5 -43.84 18.03 43.17
C GLY A 5 -42.46 17.46 43.40
N GLU A 6 -42.38 16.14 43.59
CA GLU A 6 -41.20 15.41 43.08
C GLU A 6 -41.19 15.56 41.54
N ALA A 7 -40.16 16.25 41.03
CA ALA A 7 -39.85 16.25 39.63
C ALA A 7 -39.45 14.83 39.26
N ILE A 8 -40.31 14.13 38.51
CA ILE A 8 -40.01 12.83 37.91
C ILE A 8 -38.82 13.08 36.98
N GLY A 9 -37.64 12.67 37.41
CA GLY A 9 -36.47 12.58 36.54
C GLY A 9 -36.79 11.71 35.32
N PRO A 10 -36.08 11.86 34.20
CA PRO A 10 -36.33 11.05 33.01
C PRO A 10 -36.32 9.57 33.39
N ALA A 11 -37.39 8.87 33.06
CA ALA A 11 -37.54 7.45 33.30
C ALA A 11 -36.38 6.70 32.63
N ALA A 12 -35.74 5.80 33.36
CA ALA A 12 -34.71 4.92 32.78
C ALA A 12 -35.34 4.14 31.61
N PRO A 13 -34.55 3.90 30.49
CA PRO A 13 -35.07 3.18 29.35
C PRO A 13 -35.59 1.79 29.76
N SER A 14 -36.65 1.36 29.09
CA SER A 14 -37.07 -0.03 29.32
C SER A 14 -35.98 -1.01 28.89
N PRO A 15 -35.84 -2.16 29.54
CA PRO A 15 -34.84 -3.17 29.14
C PRO A 15 -34.96 -3.55 27.66
N ALA A 16 -36.16 -3.51 27.09
CA ALA A 16 -36.42 -3.78 25.67
C ALA A 16 -35.85 -2.68 24.75
N ASP A 17 -36.01 -1.41 25.13
CA ASP A 17 -35.49 -0.28 24.36
C ASP A 17 -33.95 -0.25 24.42
N ALA A 18 -33.34 -0.53 25.56
CA ALA A 18 -31.89 -0.63 25.72
C ALA A 18 -31.31 -1.74 24.84
N GLN A 19 -31.94 -2.91 24.78
CA GLN A 19 -31.49 -4.02 23.93
C GLN A 19 -31.63 -3.71 22.45
N ARG A 20 -32.68 -3.00 22.05
CA ARG A 20 -32.93 -2.54 20.69
C ARG A 20 -31.86 -1.54 20.23
N TYR A 21 -31.51 -0.57 21.06
CA TYR A 21 -30.44 0.40 20.76
C TYR A 21 -29.06 -0.28 20.67
N LEU A 22 -28.75 -1.23 21.52
CA LEU A 22 -27.51 -2.00 21.44
C LEU A 22 -27.41 -2.80 20.13
N SER A 23 -28.52 -3.44 19.70
CA SER A 23 -28.56 -4.15 18.42
C SER A 23 -28.37 -3.21 17.24
N LEU A 24 -28.95 -2.00 17.31
CA LEU A 24 -28.79 -0.97 16.28
C LEU A 24 -27.37 -0.45 16.20
N VAL A 25 -26.70 -0.22 17.33
CA VAL A 25 -25.29 0.19 17.40
C VAL A 25 -24.39 -0.90 16.82
N ALA A 26 -24.60 -2.17 17.18
CA ALA A 26 -23.82 -3.28 16.65
C ALA A 26 -23.96 -3.36 15.11
N ALA A 27 -25.19 -3.37 14.59
CA ALA A 27 -25.44 -3.40 13.16
C ALA A 27 -24.87 -2.18 12.41
N ALA A 28 -24.91 -1.00 13.02
CA ALA A 28 -24.31 0.21 12.47
C ALA A 28 -22.78 0.10 12.44
N THR A 29 -22.17 -0.37 13.52
CA THR A 29 -20.72 -0.53 13.61
C THR A 29 -20.20 -1.53 12.55
N ASP A 30 -20.88 -2.66 12.38
CA ASP A 30 -20.51 -3.64 11.35
C ASP A 30 -20.54 -3.02 9.95
N ARG A 31 -21.61 -2.26 9.62
CA ARG A 31 -21.70 -1.57 8.32
C ARG A 31 -20.65 -0.49 8.13
N LEU A 32 -20.37 0.29 9.17
CA LEU A 32 -19.35 1.34 9.13
C LEU A 32 -17.94 0.75 8.97
N MET A 33 -17.67 -0.38 9.61
CA MET A 33 -16.37 -1.03 9.50
C MET A 33 -16.17 -1.79 8.18
N ALA A 34 -17.23 -2.30 7.58
CA ALA A 34 -17.18 -3.00 6.30
C ALA A 34 -17.18 -2.08 5.07
N ALA A 35 -17.41 -0.79 5.25
CA ALA A 35 -17.49 0.15 4.13
C ALA A 35 -16.11 0.53 3.61
N ASP A 36 -16.00 0.64 2.28
CA ASP A 36 -14.79 1.06 1.55
C ASP A 36 -14.92 2.50 0.97
N ASP A 37 -16.11 3.09 1.05
CA ASP A 37 -16.42 4.45 0.57
C ASP A 37 -17.14 5.27 1.64
N PRO A 38 -16.67 6.49 1.95
CA PRO A 38 -17.29 7.34 2.99
C PRO A 38 -18.73 7.73 2.71
N GLY A 39 -19.10 7.98 1.46
CA GLY A 39 -20.46 8.36 1.08
C GLY A 39 -21.43 7.20 1.27
N ALA A 40 -21.11 6.03 0.67
CA ALA A 40 -21.90 4.82 0.80
C ALA A 40 -22.01 4.35 2.26
N MET A 41 -20.99 4.58 3.06
CA MET A 41 -20.97 4.31 4.50
C MET A 41 -22.08 5.08 5.23
N ILE A 42 -22.15 6.39 5.02
CA ILE A 42 -23.15 7.25 5.68
C ILE A 42 -24.56 6.97 5.14
N ASP A 43 -24.71 6.71 3.84
CA ASP A 43 -25.99 6.32 3.24
C ASP A 43 -26.51 5.02 3.87
N SER A 44 -25.65 4.03 4.07
CA SER A 44 -26.02 2.76 4.70
C SER A 44 -26.38 2.91 6.18
N LEU A 45 -25.68 3.79 6.90
CA LEU A 45 -26.02 4.15 8.28
C LEU A 45 -27.39 4.80 8.35
N PHE A 46 -27.66 5.78 7.49
CA PHE A 46 -28.97 6.45 7.46
C PHE A 46 -30.10 5.47 7.15
N ALA A 47 -29.92 4.60 6.15
CA ALA A 47 -30.90 3.57 5.80
C ALA A 47 -31.22 2.64 6.98
N LEU A 48 -30.23 2.36 7.84
CA LEU A 48 -30.43 1.52 9.03
C LEU A 48 -31.23 2.21 10.12
N ILE A 49 -30.98 3.52 10.38
CA ILE A 49 -31.54 4.24 11.52
C ILE A 49 -32.77 5.05 11.19
N ARG A 50 -33.05 5.27 9.90
CA ARG A 50 -34.10 6.18 9.41
C ARG A 50 -35.47 5.87 9.99
N ASP A 51 -35.94 4.64 9.83
CA ASP A 51 -37.32 4.27 10.21
C ASP A 51 -37.46 4.17 11.74
N GLU A 52 -36.36 3.72 12.37
CA GLU A 52 -36.26 3.54 13.81
C GLU A 52 -36.37 4.90 14.54
N LEU A 53 -35.59 5.86 14.07
CA LEU A 53 -35.53 7.21 14.65
C LEU A 53 -36.49 8.19 13.95
N ARG A 54 -37.31 7.73 13.00
CA ARG A 54 -38.24 8.56 12.22
C ARG A 54 -37.57 9.78 11.62
N LEU A 55 -36.45 9.57 10.94
CA LEU A 55 -35.68 10.60 10.27
C LEU A 55 -36.22 10.83 8.86
N ASP A 56 -36.46 12.09 8.50
CA ASP A 56 -36.93 12.46 7.16
C ASP A 56 -35.77 12.83 6.24
N VAL A 57 -34.76 13.51 6.76
CA VAL A 57 -33.64 14.00 6.00
C VAL A 57 -32.33 13.83 6.78
N PHE A 58 -31.22 13.68 6.04
CA PHE A 58 -29.89 13.84 6.59
C PHE A 58 -28.97 14.57 5.64
N PHE A 59 -27.88 15.15 6.19
CA PHE A 59 -26.81 15.82 5.46
C PHE A 59 -25.47 15.41 6.05
N HIS A 60 -24.56 15.00 5.17
CA HIS A 60 -23.16 14.81 5.52
C HIS A 60 -22.32 15.81 4.77
N PHE A 61 -21.71 16.73 5.49
CA PHE A 61 -20.74 17.67 4.96
C PHE A 61 -19.35 17.27 5.41
N ARG A 62 -18.46 17.07 4.45
CA ARG A 62 -17.04 16.81 4.69
C ARG A 62 -16.29 18.14 4.74
N ARG A 63 -15.35 18.24 5.68
CA ARG A 63 -14.43 19.39 5.73
C ARG A 63 -13.44 19.31 4.56
N ASP A 64 -13.25 20.43 3.86
CA ASP A 64 -12.30 20.60 2.76
C ASP A 64 -11.53 21.91 2.99
N GLY A 65 -10.40 21.83 3.71
CA GLY A 65 -9.67 23.00 4.19
C GLY A 65 -10.51 23.83 5.15
N ASP A 66 -10.76 25.13 4.80
CA ASP A 66 -11.63 26.05 5.55
C ASP A 66 -13.10 25.99 5.09
N ALA A 67 -13.38 25.30 4.00
CA ALA A 67 -14.71 25.08 3.47
C ALA A 67 -15.31 23.74 3.92
N ALA A 68 -16.58 23.53 3.60
CA ALA A 68 -17.22 22.24 3.74
C ALA A 68 -18.02 21.93 2.47
N ARG A 69 -17.95 20.68 2.07
CA ARG A 69 -18.60 20.19 0.86
C ARG A 69 -19.62 19.12 1.21
N LEU A 70 -20.81 19.23 0.61
CA LEU A 70 -21.82 18.18 0.72
C LEU A 70 -21.26 16.90 0.07
N GLU A 71 -21.12 15.84 0.83
CA GLU A 71 -20.66 14.54 0.37
C GLU A 71 -21.81 13.60 0.06
N THR A 72 -22.77 13.50 1.00
CA THR A 72 -24.00 12.74 0.77
C THR A 72 -25.18 13.35 1.53
N SER A 73 -26.39 13.04 1.09
CA SER A 73 -27.64 13.48 1.70
C SER A 73 -28.78 12.52 1.33
N GLY A 74 -29.75 12.35 2.23
CA GLY A 74 -30.93 11.55 1.98
C GLY A 74 -32.24 12.22 2.39
N GLY A 75 -33.35 11.67 1.87
CA GLY A 75 -34.68 12.23 2.11
C GLY A 75 -34.97 13.50 1.31
N LEU A 76 -34.16 13.83 0.32
CA LEU A 76 -34.28 15.04 -0.51
C LEU A 76 -34.73 14.70 -1.94
N THR A 77 -35.51 15.62 -2.52
CA THR A 77 -35.72 15.66 -3.97
C THR A 77 -34.45 16.04 -4.71
N ARG A 78 -34.42 15.83 -6.03
CA ARG A 78 -33.27 16.21 -6.88
C ARG A 78 -32.97 17.72 -6.80
N ALA A 79 -34.00 18.57 -6.77
CA ALA A 79 -33.85 20.03 -6.69
C ALA A 79 -33.29 20.46 -5.34
N GLU A 80 -33.80 19.89 -4.24
CA GLU A 80 -33.30 20.14 -2.88
C GLU A 80 -31.85 19.71 -2.69
N ARG A 81 -31.46 18.56 -3.26
CA ARG A 81 -30.08 18.09 -3.24
C ARG A 81 -29.12 19.02 -4.00
N GLN A 82 -29.58 19.53 -5.14
CA GLN A 82 -28.79 20.49 -5.92
C GLN A 82 -28.63 21.82 -5.16
N ALA A 83 -29.69 22.29 -4.48
CA ALA A 83 -29.64 23.47 -3.62
C ALA A 83 -28.68 23.24 -2.43
N ALA A 84 -28.72 22.06 -1.80
CA ALA A 84 -27.81 21.69 -0.71
C ALA A 84 -26.33 21.67 -1.14
N ALA A 85 -26.05 21.19 -2.35
CA ALA A 85 -24.68 21.12 -2.88
C ALA A 85 -24.08 22.50 -3.18
N GLY A 86 -24.93 23.50 -3.49
CA GLY A 86 -24.50 24.88 -3.73
C GLY A 86 -24.57 25.79 -2.50
N LEU A 87 -24.90 25.25 -1.33
CA LEU A 87 -25.09 26.00 -0.11
C LEU A 87 -23.78 26.53 0.45
N ASP A 88 -23.72 27.84 0.76
CA ASP A 88 -22.72 28.35 1.67
C ASP A 88 -23.03 27.83 3.09
N ILE A 89 -22.23 26.86 3.51
CA ILE A 89 -22.43 26.21 4.81
C ILE A 89 -22.07 27.14 5.99
N GLY A 90 -21.28 28.20 5.76
CA GLY A 90 -20.78 29.08 6.82
C GLY A 90 -21.86 29.59 7.76
N PRO A 91 -22.95 30.24 7.29
CA PRO A 91 -24.03 30.70 8.13
C PRO A 91 -24.99 29.62 8.60
N SER A 92 -24.89 28.38 8.07
CA SER A 92 -25.83 27.30 8.40
C SER A 92 -25.60 26.69 9.78
N ALA A 93 -26.57 25.87 10.26
CA ALA A 93 -26.45 25.09 11.49
C ALA A 93 -25.23 24.13 11.42
N CYS A 94 -24.97 23.52 10.25
CA CYS A 94 -23.81 22.65 10.07
C CYS A 94 -22.50 23.44 10.17
N GLY A 95 -22.40 24.60 9.54
CA GLY A 95 -21.22 25.48 9.64
C GLY A 95 -20.98 25.97 11.08
N GLN A 96 -22.04 26.26 11.83
CA GLN A 96 -21.91 26.62 13.24
C GLN A 96 -21.41 25.42 14.06
N ALA A 97 -21.98 24.21 13.87
CA ALA A 97 -21.53 23.00 14.57
C ALA A 97 -20.06 22.68 14.29
N MET A 98 -19.58 22.95 13.07
CA MET A 98 -18.16 22.80 12.69
C MET A 98 -17.27 23.81 13.44
N ARG A 99 -17.63 25.09 13.42
CA ARG A 99 -16.84 26.15 14.09
C ARG A 99 -16.76 25.96 15.58
N GLU A 100 -17.90 25.66 16.20
CA GLU A 100 -18.02 25.54 17.66
C GLU A 100 -17.66 24.14 18.17
N ARG A 101 -17.48 23.18 17.25
CA ARG A 101 -17.18 21.76 17.57
C ARG A 101 -18.14 21.16 18.58
N ARG A 102 -19.40 21.57 18.52
CA ARG A 102 -20.46 21.10 19.43
C ARG A 102 -21.72 20.70 18.69
N THR A 103 -22.46 19.81 19.30
CA THR A 103 -23.79 19.39 18.82
C THR A 103 -24.76 20.55 18.92
N LEU A 104 -25.56 20.77 17.88
CA LEU A 104 -26.65 21.70 17.83
C LEU A 104 -27.97 20.95 17.72
N HIS A 105 -28.88 21.15 18.66
CA HIS A 105 -30.26 20.64 18.63
C HIS A 105 -31.20 21.83 18.46
N LEU A 106 -31.86 21.90 17.31
CA LEU A 106 -32.74 22.99 16.92
C LEU A 106 -34.17 22.47 16.84
N THR A 107 -35.09 23.17 17.51
CA THR A 107 -36.56 22.91 17.51
C THR A 107 -37.26 24.12 16.97
N ASP A 108 -38.56 23.98 16.67
CA ASP A 108 -39.42 25.05 16.22
C ASP A 108 -38.87 25.84 15.00
N ILE A 109 -38.17 25.12 14.11
CA ILE A 109 -37.43 25.71 12.98
C ILE A 109 -38.36 26.50 12.04
N GLN A 110 -39.61 26.05 11.85
CA GLN A 110 -40.52 26.71 10.92
C GLN A 110 -40.96 28.10 11.40
N THR A 111 -40.92 28.37 12.71
CA THR A 111 -41.22 29.66 13.31
C THR A 111 -39.97 30.48 13.63
N SER A 112 -38.79 29.89 13.51
CA SER A 112 -37.50 30.53 13.78
C SER A 112 -37.16 31.57 12.70
N GLY A 113 -36.76 32.77 13.12
CA GLY A 113 -36.20 33.81 12.25
C GLY A 113 -34.66 33.72 12.08
N GLU A 114 -34.02 32.74 12.69
CA GLU A 114 -32.56 32.63 12.67
C GLU A 114 -32.03 32.25 11.26
N GLU A 115 -30.98 32.92 10.82
CA GLU A 115 -30.33 32.68 9.51
C GLU A 115 -29.83 31.25 9.38
N ARG A 116 -29.25 30.70 10.45
CA ARG A 116 -28.69 29.34 10.46
C ARG A 116 -29.70 28.23 10.18
N THR A 117 -31.03 28.51 10.38
CA THR A 117 -32.11 27.56 10.09
C THR A 117 -32.68 27.71 8.70
N GLY A 118 -32.29 28.73 7.94
CA GLY A 118 -32.91 29.11 6.67
C GLY A 118 -33.00 27.95 5.67
N PHE A 119 -31.94 27.24 5.47
CA PHE A 119 -31.92 26.10 4.54
C PHE A 119 -32.81 24.94 5.03
N VAL A 120 -32.61 24.45 6.24
CA VAL A 120 -33.42 23.33 6.78
C VAL A 120 -34.89 23.70 6.91
N ARG A 121 -35.21 25.00 7.18
CA ARG A 121 -36.58 25.53 7.19
C ARG A 121 -37.22 25.44 5.79
N SER A 122 -36.50 25.78 4.72
CA SER A 122 -37.00 25.66 3.33
C SER A 122 -37.35 24.24 2.92
N LEU A 123 -36.80 23.23 3.59
CA LEU A 123 -37.08 21.81 3.40
C LEU A 123 -38.28 21.30 4.22
N GLY A 124 -38.95 22.17 4.97
CA GLY A 124 -40.06 21.79 5.85
C GLY A 124 -39.62 21.08 7.14
N VAL A 125 -38.35 21.14 7.50
CA VAL A 125 -37.82 20.50 8.71
C VAL A 125 -38.28 21.31 9.93
N GLN A 126 -38.82 20.61 10.94
CA GLN A 126 -39.26 21.16 12.20
C GLN A 126 -38.20 21.05 13.30
N VAL A 127 -37.50 19.94 13.29
CA VAL A 127 -36.48 19.62 14.29
C VAL A 127 -35.21 19.16 13.57
N TYR A 128 -34.06 19.69 13.96
CA TYR A 128 -32.78 19.38 13.37
C TYR A 128 -31.72 19.17 14.43
N LEU A 129 -30.97 18.07 14.30
CA LEU A 129 -29.82 17.73 15.14
C LEU A 129 -28.60 17.67 14.27
N CYS A 130 -27.60 18.52 14.53
CA CYS A 130 -26.35 18.57 13.80
C CYS A 130 -25.18 18.28 14.74
N MET A 131 -24.33 17.33 14.35
CA MET A 131 -23.20 16.85 15.14
C MET A 131 -21.91 17.00 14.36
N PRO A 132 -20.83 17.52 14.96
CA PRO A 132 -19.51 17.47 14.33
C PRO A 132 -18.96 16.04 14.35
N LEU A 133 -18.34 15.64 13.27
CA LEU A 133 -17.59 14.39 13.17
C LEU A 133 -16.15 14.65 13.60
N LEU A 134 -15.83 14.25 14.83
CA LEU A 134 -14.52 14.49 15.46
C LEU A 134 -13.79 13.17 15.67
N HIS A 135 -12.51 13.15 15.34
CA HIS A 135 -11.57 12.10 15.74
C HIS A 135 -10.38 12.74 16.46
N GLY A 136 -10.31 12.57 17.78
CA GLY A 136 -9.41 13.39 18.61
C GLY A 136 -9.71 14.88 18.43
N ASP A 137 -8.69 15.66 18.09
CA ASP A 137 -8.83 17.09 17.79
C ASP A 137 -9.12 17.38 16.32
N GLU A 138 -9.17 16.37 15.47
CA GLU A 138 -9.44 16.55 14.04
C GLU A 138 -10.95 16.62 13.76
N LEU A 139 -11.37 17.71 13.10
CA LEU A 139 -12.73 17.86 12.58
C LEU A 139 -12.77 17.31 11.13
N LEU A 140 -13.50 16.22 10.93
CA LEU A 140 -13.66 15.57 9.63
C LEU A 140 -14.83 16.16 8.83
N GLY A 141 -15.86 16.65 9.51
CA GLY A 141 -17.07 17.18 8.91
C GLY A 141 -18.22 17.31 9.89
N THR A 142 -19.46 17.27 9.38
CA THR A 142 -20.68 17.24 10.20
C THR A 142 -21.67 16.24 9.65
N LEU A 143 -22.47 15.68 10.54
CA LEU A 143 -23.62 14.85 10.22
C LEU A 143 -24.87 15.45 10.87
N GLY A 144 -25.87 15.77 10.07
CA GLY A 144 -27.10 16.38 10.51
C GLY A 144 -28.30 15.53 10.17
N PHE A 145 -29.26 15.44 11.10
CA PHE A 145 -30.49 14.67 10.99
C PHE A 145 -31.70 15.58 11.19
N GLY A 146 -32.70 15.46 10.35
CA GLY A 146 -33.90 16.29 10.41
C GLY A 146 -35.20 15.50 10.42
N ARG A 147 -36.17 16.02 11.15
CA ARG A 147 -37.58 15.57 11.17
C ARG A 147 -38.49 16.67 10.66
N ARG A 148 -39.45 16.32 9.80
CA ARG A 148 -40.52 17.21 9.37
C ARG A 148 -41.65 17.23 10.38
N ALA A 149 -41.76 16.25 11.27
CA ALA A 149 -42.64 16.25 12.40
C ALA A 149 -42.08 17.11 13.55
N ALA A 150 -42.94 17.82 14.27
CA ALA A 150 -42.59 18.63 15.44
C ALA A 150 -42.34 17.75 16.69
N ARG A 151 -41.52 16.72 16.54
CA ARG A 151 -41.10 15.82 17.62
C ARG A 151 -39.63 16.02 17.91
N PRO A 152 -39.24 16.68 18.99
CA PRO A 152 -37.84 16.82 19.40
C PRO A 152 -37.15 15.46 19.57
N PHE A 153 -35.84 15.44 19.38
CA PHE A 153 -35.01 14.28 19.75
C PHE A 153 -34.94 14.22 21.27
N ASP A 154 -35.34 13.10 21.83
CA ASP A 154 -35.19 12.85 23.27
C ASP A 154 -33.72 12.61 23.63
N GLU A 155 -33.43 12.48 24.93
CA GLU A 155 -32.05 12.34 25.41
C GLU A 155 -31.38 11.03 24.93
N GLU A 156 -32.15 9.96 24.83
CA GLU A 156 -31.66 8.64 24.41
C GLU A 156 -31.35 8.62 22.91
N GLU A 157 -32.26 9.18 22.10
CA GLU A 157 -32.06 9.33 20.66
C GLU A 157 -30.79 10.19 20.37
N ARG A 158 -30.59 11.27 21.15
CA ARG A 158 -29.43 12.14 21.02
C ARG A 158 -28.12 11.40 21.38
N ARG A 159 -28.13 10.61 22.47
CA ARG A 159 -26.98 9.80 22.87
C ARG A 159 -26.65 8.73 21.84
N LEU A 160 -27.66 8.04 21.30
CA LEU A 160 -27.50 7.06 20.24
C LEU A 160 -26.88 7.70 18.99
N LEU A 161 -27.44 8.82 18.51
CA LEU A 161 -26.92 9.51 17.34
C LEU A 161 -25.50 10.05 17.57
N LEU A 162 -25.18 10.53 18.77
CA LEU A 162 -23.83 10.95 19.12
C LEU A 162 -22.84 9.77 19.04
N LEU A 163 -23.21 8.62 19.56
CA LEU A 163 -22.41 7.40 19.50
C LEU A 163 -22.19 6.95 18.05
N LEU A 164 -23.25 6.95 17.24
CA LEU A 164 -23.16 6.60 15.82
C LEU A 164 -22.28 7.58 15.03
N CYS A 165 -22.36 8.89 15.32
CA CYS A 165 -21.48 9.90 14.74
C CYS A 165 -20.02 9.68 15.14
N HIS A 166 -19.77 9.27 16.38
CA HIS A 166 -18.41 8.92 16.81
C HIS A 166 -17.83 7.73 16.01
N TYR A 167 -18.60 6.64 15.85
CA TYR A 167 -18.18 5.52 15.02
C TYR A 167 -18.04 5.89 13.54
N ALA A 168 -18.93 6.74 13.02
CA ALA A 168 -18.82 7.25 11.66
C ALA A 168 -17.52 8.06 11.46
N ALA A 169 -17.18 8.92 12.43
CA ALA A 169 -15.92 9.68 12.41
C ALA A 169 -14.69 8.76 12.44
N LEU A 170 -14.69 7.72 13.30
CA LEU A 170 -13.63 6.74 13.38
C LEU A 170 -13.46 5.98 12.05
N ALA A 171 -14.57 5.52 11.46
CA ALA A 171 -14.53 4.81 10.18
C ALA A 171 -14.05 5.71 9.03
N GLN A 172 -14.50 6.98 8.98
CA GLN A 172 -13.98 7.95 7.99
C GLN A 172 -12.49 8.21 8.16
N HIS A 173 -12.02 8.35 9.39
CA HIS A 173 -10.60 8.56 9.66
C HIS A 173 -9.78 7.36 9.18
N ARG A 174 -10.24 6.11 9.45
CA ARG A 174 -9.63 4.89 8.93
C ARG A 174 -9.52 4.93 7.41
N LEU A 175 -10.62 5.17 6.69
CA LEU A 175 -10.65 5.21 5.22
C LEU A 175 -9.68 6.26 4.66
N ARG A 176 -9.58 7.43 5.31
CA ARG A 176 -8.61 8.48 4.91
C ARG A 176 -7.16 8.03 5.08
N ILE A 177 -6.83 7.33 6.17
CA ILE A 177 -5.48 6.80 6.40
C ILE A 177 -5.15 5.72 5.38
N GLU A 178 -6.07 4.78 5.14
CA GLU A 178 -5.90 3.70 4.16
C GLU A 178 -5.64 4.28 2.75
N GLU A 179 -6.41 5.28 2.35
CA GLU A 179 -6.25 5.95 1.06
C GLU A 179 -4.92 6.74 0.97
N ALA A 180 -4.53 7.44 2.05
CA ALA A 180 -3.25 8.15 2.10
C ALA A 180 -2.06 7.19 2.04
N LEU A 181 -2.14 6.06 2.75
CA LEU A 181 -1.12 5.00 2.72
C LEU A 181 -1.01 4.40 1.32
N ARG A 182 -2.14 4.06 0.69
CA ARG A 182 -2.17 3.52 -0.68
C ARG A 182 -1.52 4.48 -1.67
N ARG A 183 -1.91 5.77 -1.65
CA ARG A 183 -1.28 6.80 -2.51
C ARG A 183 0.21 6.93 -2.25
N GLY A 184 0.63 6.84 -0.98
CA GLY A 184 2.05 6.87 -0.60
C GLY A 184 2.83 5.70 -1.21
N LEU A 185 2.29 4.49 -1.13
CA LEU A 185 2.88 3.29 -1.72
C LEU A 185 2.96 3.38 -3.25
N ASP A 186 1.88 3.83 -3.91
CA ASP A 186 1.85 4.01 -5.36
C ASP A 186 2.90 5.04 -5.82
N THR A 187 3.02 6.16 -5.11
CA THR A 187 4.03 7.19 -5.39
C THR A 187 5.44 6.63 -5.20
N GLN A 188 5.68 5.88 -4.13
CA GLN A 188 6.98 5.26 -3.88
C GLN A 188 7.35 4.25 -4.99
N ALA A 189 6.38 3.42 -5.42
CA ALA A 189 6.59 2.49 -6.53
C ALA A 189 6.94 3.23 -7.83
N GLN A 190 6.25 4.33 -8.14
CA GLN A 190 6.55 5.15 -9.33
C GLN A 190 7.95 5.77 -9.27
N LEU A 191 8.36 6.31 -8.12
CA LEU A 191 9.70 6.90 -7.96
C LEU A 191 10.79 5.85 -8.10
N LEU A 192 10.61 4.66 -7.54
CA LEU A 192 11.56 3.53 -7.72
C LEU A 192 11.66 3.11 -9.18
N ALA A 193 10.53 3.05 -9.89
CA ALA A 193 10.50 2.75 -11.32
C ALA A 193 11.29 3.78 -12.14
N GLU A 194 11.09 5.06 -11.89
CA GLU A 194 11.80 6.16 -12.56
C GLU A 194 13.31 6.11 -12.27
N LEU A 195 13.70 5.90 -11.01
CA LEU A 195 15.12 5.78 -10.62
C LEU A 195 15.79 4.61 -11.37
N ASN A 196 15.16 3.44 -11.40
CA ASN A 196 15.69 2.29 -12.10
C ASN A 196 15.82 2.55 -13.61
N HIS A 197 14.85 3.24 -14.21
CA HIS A 197 14.93 3.64 -15.62
C HIS A 197 16.12 4.57 -15.88
N ARG A 198 16.34 5.56 -15.01
CA ARG A 198 17.47 6.48 -15.10
C ARG A 198 18.82 5.79 -14.93
N VAL A 199 18.93 4.87 -13.95
CA VAL A 199 20.13 4.06 -13.74
C VAL A 199 20.46 3.24 -14.99
N ARG A 200 19.45 2.58 -15.59
CA ARG A 200 19.63 1.82 -16.82
C ARG A 200 20.13 2.69 -17.98
N ASN A 201 19.52 3.85 -18.17
CA ASN A 201 19.95 4.79 -19.23
C ASN A 201 21.38 5.24 -19.02
N ALA A 202 21.76 5.57 -17.77
CA ALA A 202 23.14 5.96 -17.45
C ALA A 202 24.13 4.82 -17.73
N LEU A 203 23.77 3.58 -17.36
CA LEU A 203 24.61 2.39 -17.65
C LEU A 203 24.73 2.18 -19.17
N GLN A 204 23.67 2.30 -19.95
CA GLN A 204 23.72 2.19 -21.41
C GLN A 204 24.64 3.22 -22.05
N VAL A 205 24.58 4.48 -21.59
CA VAL A 205 25.51 5.53 -22.05
C VAL A 205 26.94 5.18 -21.68
N ALA A 206 27.19 4.73 -20.46
CA ALA A 206 28.52 4.31 -20.01
C ALA A 206 29.08 3.14 -20.84
N ILE A 207 28.22 2.12 -21.12
CA ILE A 207 28.59 0.98 -21.98
C ILE A 207 28.95 1.48 -23.39
N GLY A 208 28.14 2.38 -23.95
CA GLY A 208 28.40 2.95 -25.27
C GLY A 208 29.74 3.69 -25.35
N LEU A 209 30.04 4.52 -24.35
CA LEU A 209 31.31 5.24 -24.26
C LEU A 209 32.51 4.31 -24.12
N VAL A 210 32.47 3.37 -23.17
CA VAL A 210 33.57 2.41 -22.95
C VAL A 210 33.79 1.53 -24.18
N SER A 211 32.70 1.12 -24.85
CA SER A 211 32.80 0.34 -26.08
C SER A 211 33.38 1.13 -27.26
N HIS A 212 33.06 2.44 -27.33
CA HIS A 212 33.65 3.34 -28.34
C HIS A 212 35.15 3.49 -28.13
N GLU A 213 35.59 3.86 -26.93
CA GLU A 213 37.00 3.98 -26.56
C GLU A 213 37.75 2.67 -26.78
N GLY A 214 37.11 1.53 -26.48
CA GLY A 214 37.70 0.21 -26.72
C GLY A 214 37.95 -0.08 -28.19
N ARG A 215 37.09 0.40 -29.12
CA ARG A 215 37.30 0.26 -30.57
C ARG A 215 38.42 1.12 -31.10
N GLU A 216 38.58 2.32 -30.52
CA GLU A 216 39.59 3.31 -30.91
C GLU A 216 40.94 3.08 -30.23
N ALA A 217 41.04 2.14 -29.27
CA ALA A 217 42.23 1.90 -28.49
C ALA A 217 43.43 1.49 -29.38
N PRO A 218 44.64 2.12 -29.21
CA PRO A 218 45.79 1.94 -30.09
C PRO A 218 46.42 0.58 -29.96
N ASP A 219 46.33 -0.07 -28.81
CA ASP A 219 46.93 -1.38 -28.55
C ASP A 219 45.91 -2.46 -28.17
N THR A 220 46.26 -3.73 -28.40
CA THR A 220 45.38 -4.86 -28.14
C THR A 220 45.13 -5.13 -26.66
N GLY A 221 46.03 -4.70 -25.77
CA GLY A 221 45.89 -4.87 -24.31
C GLY A 221 44.82 -3.93 -23.75
N THR A 222 44.91 -2.63 -24.07
CA THR A 222 43.94 -1.60 -23.71
C THR A 222 42.57 -1.90 -24.31
N ARG A 223 42.52 -2.31 -25.60
CA ARG A 223 41.27 -2.72 -26.25
C ARG A 223 40.60 -3.84 -25.49
N ARG A 224 41.30 -4.89 -25.13
CA ARG A 224 40.79 -6.05 -24.39
C ARG A 224 40.30 -5.65 -22.99
N ALA A 225 41.03 -4.76 -22.30
CA ALA A 225 40.63 -4.27 -20.98
C ALA A 225 39.32 -3.47 -21.02
N LEU A 226 39.19 -2.54 -21.99
CA LEU A 226 37.96 -1.73 -22.15
C LEU A 226 36.74 -2.56 -22.57
N MET A 227 36.94 -3.55 -23.49
CA MET A 227 35.85 -4.44 -23.88
C MET A 227 35.34 -5.26 -22.67
N ARG A 228 36.26 -5.81 -21.84
CA ARG A 228 35.85 -6.48 -20.60
C ARG A 228 35.15 -5.57 -19.62
N ALA A 229 35.53 -4.31 -19.53
CA ALA A 229 34.82 -3.32 -18.70
C ALA A 229 33.39 -3.07 -19.21
N ALA A 230 33.22 -2.98 -20.53
CA ALA A 230 31.88 -2.82 -21.15
C ALA A 230 30.98 -4.07 -20.89
N GLU A 231 31.54 -5.29 -21.03
CA GLU A 231 30.84 -6.54 -20.71
C GLU A 231 30.35 -6.56 -19.25
N ARG A 232 31.17 -6.17 -18.29
CA ARG A 232 30.78 -6.07 -16.87
C ARG A 232 29.70 -5.03 -16.61
N LEU A 233 29.78 -3.88 -17.27
CA LEU A 233 28.72 -2.87 -17.19
C LEU A 233 27.40 -3.40 -17.78
N GLN A 234 27.48 -4.24 -18.80
CA GLN A 234 26.31 -4.88 -19.39
C GLN A 234 25.65 -5.88 -18.42
N VAL A 235 26.46 -6.69 -17.71
CA VAL A 235 25.97 -7.58 -16.65
C VAL A 235 25.26 -6.79 -15.54
N LEU A 236 25.84 -5.64 -15.13
CA LEU A 236 25.18 -4.72 -14.20
C LEU A 236 23.83 -4.23 -14.72
N ALA A 237 23.76 -3.83 -16.00
CA ALA A 237 22.51 -3.38 -16.61
C ALA A 237 21.45 -4.49 -16.67
N SER A 238 21.88 -5.74 -16.91
CA SER A 238 20.98 -6.90 -16.90
C SER A 238 20.42 -7.20 -15.51
N ALA A 239 21.21 -7.07 -14.46
CA ALA A 239 20.77 -7.24 -13.08
C ALA A 239 19.72 -6.19 -12.65
N HIS A 240 19.71 -5.01 -13.28
CA HIS A 240 18.70 -3.97 -13.05
C HIS A 240 17.41 -4.13 -13.88
N ARG A 241 17.34 -5.13 -14.79
CA ARG A 241 16.16 -5.37 -15.64
C ARG A 241 14.97 -6.02 -14.91
N PRO A 242 15.14 -7.03 -14.03
CA PRO A 242 14.04 -7.82 -13.46
C PRO A 242 13.18 -7.11 -12.40
N LEU A 243 13.52 -5.89 -11.98
CA LEU A 243 12.79 -5.16 -10.89
C LEU A 243 11.30 -4.90 -11.15
N TYR A 244 10.80 -5.25 -12.35
CA TYR A 244 9.38 -5.11 -12.72
C TYR A 244 8.62 -6.44 -12.84
N ALA A 245 9.32 -7.57 -12.79
CA ALA A 245 8.70 -8.88 -13.00
C ALA A 245 8.36 -9.64 -11.71
N THR A 246 8.84 -9.15 -10.56
CA THR A 246 8.60 -9.76 -9.25
C THR A 246 7.65 -8.91 -8.42
N ALA A 247 6.82 -9.54 -7.62
CA ALA A 247 5.88 -8.90 -6.70
C ALA A 247 6.57 -8.06 -5.59
N ASP A 248 7.89 -8.23 -5.43
CA ASP A 248 8.72 -7.49 -4.48
C ASP A 248 9.81 -6.69 -5.24
N PRO A 249 9.74 -5.34 -5.23
CA PRO A 249 10.63 -4.48 -6.01
C PRO A 249 12.11 -4.48 -5.61
N GLY A 250 12.48 -5.19 -4.56
CA GLY A 250 13.87 -5.30 -4.08
C GLY A 250 14.56 -6.63 -4.39
N LEU A 251 13.83 -7.63 -4.90
CA LEU A 251 14.32 -8.97 -5.12
C LEU A 251 14.47 -9.29 -6.61
N VAL A 252 15.53 -10.04 -6.94
CA VAL A 252 15.86 -10.48 -8.29
C VAL A 252 15.84 -12.01 -8.34
N ASP A 253 15.16 -12.59 -9.33
CA ASP A 253 15.19 -14.01 -9.64
C ASP A 253 16.58 -14.36 -10.18
N LEU A 254 17.39 -15.02 -9.36
CA LEU A 254 18.80 -15.28 -9.67
C LEU A 254 18.99 -16.27 -10.84
N PRO A 255 18.22 -17.36 -10.93
CA PRO A 255 18.24 -18.24 -12.12
C PRO A 255 17.95 -17.52 -13.43
N ALA A 256 16.91 -16.66 -13.45
CA ALA A 256 16.56 -15.88 -14.64
C ALA A 256 17.69 -14.92 -15.03
N LEU A 257 18.28 -14.21 -14.05
CA LEU A 257 19.41 -13.33 -14.27
C LEU A 257 20.64 -14.08 -14.81
N PHE A 258 20.94 -15.28 -14.29
CA PHE A 258 22.04 -16.10 -14.78
C PHE A 258 21.82 -16.55 -16.23
N GLY A 259 20.56 -16.89 -16.57
CA GLY A 259 20.18 -17.20 -17.96
C GLY A 259 20.45 -16.03 -18.90
N ASP A 260 20.02 -14.82 -18.52
CA ASP A 260 20.25 -13.60 -19.30
C ASP A 260 21.75 -13.32 -19.49
N VAL A 261 22.56 -13.47 -18.43
CA VAL A 261 24.02 -13.25 -18.47
C VAL A 261 24.69 -14.26 -19.41
N ILE A 262 24.32 -15.55 -19.33
CA ILE A 262 24.86 -16.58 -20.19
C ILE A 262 24.51 -16.34 -21.66
N ALA A 263 23.23 -16.06 -21.95
CA ALA A 263 22.76 -15.77 -23.29
C ALA A 263 23.52 -14.58 -23.91
N GLN A 264 23.76 -13.56 -23.09
CA GLN A 264 24.50 -12.36 -23.51
C GLN A 264 26.00 -12.65 -23.81
N LEU A 265 26.66 -13.50 -23.00
CA LEU A 265 28.09 -13.79 -23.16
C LEU A 265 28.40 -14.79 -24.28
N ARG A 266 27.48 -15.72 -24.56
CA ARG A 266 27.72 -16.87 -25.47
C ARG A 266 26.74 -16.96 -26.65
N GLY A 267 25.74 -16.09 -26.70
CA GLY A 267 24.60 -16.19 -27.62
C GLY A 267 23.53 -17.19 -27.15
N GLU A 268 22.40 -17.22 -27.83
CA GLU A 268 21.35 -18.18 -27.53
C GLU A 268 21.81 -19.60 -27.84
N THR A 269 21.97 -20.41 -26.80
CA THR A 269 22.17 -21.87 -26.92
C THR A 269 20.78 -22.52 -26.81
N GLY A 270 20.46 -23.45 -27.71
CA GLY A 270 19.08 -24.00 -27.84
C GLY A 270 18.56 -24.79 -26.63
N GLU A 271 19.38 -25.07 -25.61
CA GLU A 271 18.96 -25.65 -24.32
C GLU A 271 19.37 -24.73 -23.18
N SER A 272 18.45 -24.51 -22.23
CA SER A 272 18.77 -23.76 -21.02
C SER A 272 19.78 -24.56 -20.16
N PRO A 273 20.93 -24.00 -19.87
CA PRO A 273 21.93 -24.69 -19.03
C PRO A 273 21.55 -24.65 -17.53
N ILE A 274 20.39 -24.13 -17.19
CA ILE A 274 19.97 -23.85 -15.81
C ILE A 274 18.94 -24.85 -15.35
N THR A 275 19.22 -25.53 -14.23
CA THR A 275 18.30 -26.42 -13.54
C THR A 275 17.88 -25.76 -12.23
N VAL A 276 16.58 -25.51 -12.06
CA VAL A 276 16.03 -24.82 -10.88
C VAL A 276 15.28 -25.81 -10.02
N GLY A 277 15.82 -26.13 -8.86
CA GLY A 277 15.14 -26.94 -7.85
C GLY A 277 14.18 -26.15 -6.95
N SER A 278 14.37 -24.83 -6.86
CA SER A 278 13.55 -23.93 -6.05
C SER A 278 13.61 -22.52 -6.62
N ARG A 279 12.56 -21.70 -6.41
CA ARG A 279 12.61 -20.28 -6.72
C ARG A 279 13.66 -19.61 -5.84
N VAL A 280 14.62 -18.94 -6.46
CA VAL A 280 15.73 -18.28 -5.76
C VAL A 280 15.68 -16.80 -6.07
N ALA A 281 15.12 -16.04 -5.13
CA ALA A 281 15.12 -14.59 -5.20
C ALA A 281 16.11 -14.03 -4.17
N VAL A 282 16.94 -13.08 -4.58
CA VAL A 282 17.96 -12.46 -3.73
C VAL A 282 17.92 -10.93 -3.88
N PRO A 283 18.36 -10.15 -2.86
CA PRO A 283 18.49 -8.70 -2.98
C PRO A 283 19.37 -8.31 -4.17
N ILE A 284 19.05 -7.17 -4.80
CA ILE A 284 19.72 -6.72 -6.02
C ILE A 284 21.24 -6.61 -5.88
N GLU A 285 21.74 -6.19 -4.72
CA GLU A 285 23.17 -6.06 -4.45
C GLU A 285 23.88 -7.42 -4.52
N ARG A 286 23.20 -8.47 -4.02
CA ARG A 286 23.68 -9.84 -4.11
C ARG A 286 23.53 -10.41 -5.52
N ALA A 287 22.43 -10.12 -6.19
CA ALA A 287 22.20 -10.52 -7.57
C ALA A 287 23.31 -9.98 -8.50
N VAL A 288 23.63 -8.70 -8.36
CA VAL A 288 24.72 -8.04 -9.09
C VAL A 288 26.08 -8.71 -8.81
N ALA A 289 26.40 -8.92 -7.54
CA ALA A 289 27.67 -9.55 -7.17
C ALA A 289 27.77 -11.00 -7.69
N ALA A 290 26.68 -11.76 -7.63
CA ALA A 290 26.62 -13.13 -8.14
C ALA A 290 26.73 -13.17 -9.67
N ALA A 291 26.07 -12.25 -10.39
CA ALA A 291 26.17 -12.14 -11.84
C ALA A 291 27.57 -11.76 -12.32
N LEU A 292 28.25 -10.83 -11.64
CA LEU A 292 29.63 -10.47 -11.92
C LEU A 292 30.61 -11.62 -11.59
N LEU A 293 30.29 -12.40 -10.54
CA LEU A 293 31.08 -13.60 -10.24
C LEU A 293 30.91 -14.66 -11.34
N LEU A 294 29.67 -14.86 -11.82
CA LEU A 294 29.40 -15.74 -12.96
C LEU A 294 30.20 -15.30 -14.21
N ASP A 295 30.17 -14.00 -14.56
CA ASP A 295 30.94 -13.43 -15.67
C ASP A 295 32.45 -13.73 -15.52
N ALA A 296 33.00 -13.49 -14.32
CA ALA A 296 34.40 -13.76 -14.04
C ALA A 296 34.76 -15.26 -14.14
N LEU A 297 33.88 -16.15 -13.66
CA LEU A 297 34.02 -17.60 -13.77
C LEU A 297 33.96 -18.06 -15.24
N MET A 298 33.01 -17.55 -16.01
CA MET A 298 32.84 -17.83 -17.44
C MET A 298 34.08 -17.40 -18.27
N ALA A 299 34.76 -16.32 -17.84
CA ALA A 299 36.01 -15.87 -18.50
C ALA A 299 37.20 -16.79 -18.26
N GLN A 300 37.20 -17.61 -17.20
CA GLN A 300 38.26 -18.56 -16.85
C GLN A 300 37.93 -19.97 -17.35
N GLY A 301 36.64 -20.32 -17.46
CA GLY A 301 36.20 -21.66 -17.84
C GLY A 301 36.12 -21.89 -19.35
N ALA A 302 36.28 -23.14 -19.76
CA ALA A 302 36.04 -23.59 -21.12
C ALA A 302 34.59 -24.10 -21.22
N GLY A 303 33.75 -23.40 -21.97
CA GLY A 303 32.34 -23.83 -22.20
C GLY A 303 31.32 -23.23 -21.23
N VAL A 304 30.04 -23.52 -21.52
CA VAL A 304 28.91 -23.10 -20.68
C VAL A 304 28.64 -24.19 -19.63
N PRO A 305 28.70 -23.88 -18.33
CA PRO A 305 28.41 -24.87 -17.30
C PRO A 305 26.92 -25.18 -17.23
N ARG A 306 26.55 -26.37 -16.79
CA ARG A 306 25.23 -26.64 -16.23
C ARG A 306 25.16 -26.01 -14.84
N ILE A 307 24.13 -25.24 -14.56
CA ILE A 307 24.01 -24.52 -13.29
C ILE A 307 22.79 -25.03 -12.54
N GLY A 308 23.04 -25.55 -11.33
CA GLY A 308 21.99 -26.00 -10.41
C GLY A 308 21.82 -25.05 -9.24
N PHE A 309 20.57 -24.79 -8.84
CA PHE A 309 20.25 -23.98 -7.68
C PHE A 309 19.51 -24.81 -6.65
N THR A 310 19.99 -24.83 -5.41
CA THR A 310 19.38 -25.56 -4.29
C THR A 310 19.44 -24.70 -3.03
N VAL A 311 18.32 -24.58 -2.34
CA VAL A 311 18.25 -23.93 -1.03
C VAL A 311 18.14 -25.00 0.04
N ASN A 312 19.04 -24.98 1.01
CA ASN A 312 19.12 -25.92 2.13
C ASN A 312 19.16 -25.16 3.45
N GLY A 313 18.57 -25.73 4.50
CA GLY A 313 18.59 -25.16 5.84
C GLY A 313 17.22 -25.11 6.50
N VAL A 314 17.16 -24.47 7.65
CA VAL A 314 15.92 -24.20 8.39
C VAL A 314 15.52 -22.75 8.17
N PRO A 315 14.21 -22.41 8.26
CA PRO A 315 13.74 -21.04 8.12
C PRO A 315 14.53 -20.05 9.00
N GLY A 316 15.08 -18.99 8.39
CA GLY A 316 15.92 -18.00 9.05
C GLY A 316 17.44 -18.30 9.08
N ASN A 317 17.85 -19.48 8.63
CA ASN A 317 19.26 -19.85 8.45
C ASN A 317 19.42 -20.75 7.20
N GLU A 318 18.91 -20.26 6.10
CA GLU A 318 18.95 -20.94 4.82
C GLU A 318 20.27 -20.62 4.09
N MET A 319 20.79 -21.62 3.38
CA MET A 319 21.98 -21.47 2.54
C MET A 319 21.61 -21.78 1.10
N LEU A 320 21.96 -20.88 0.20
CA LEU A 320 21.86 -21.09 -1.24
C LEU A 320 23.13 -21.77 -1.72
N ARG A 321 22.96 -22.93 -2.34
CA ARG A 321 24.01 -23.69 -3.03
C ARG A 321 23.79 -23.54 -4.52
N ILE A 322 24.81 -23.09 -5.22
CA ILE A 322 24.84 -23.00 -6.69
C ILE A 322 25.95 -23.92 -7.18
N SER A 323 25.61 -24.93 -7.97
CA SER A 323 26.57 -25.84 -8.60
C SER A 323 26.81 -25.41 -10.05
N PHE A 324 28.07 -25.47 -10.47
CA PHE A 324 28.50 -25.21 -11.84
C PHE A 324 29.23 -26.47 -12.35
N GLU A 325 28.61 -27.16 -13.29
CA GLU A 325 29.12 -28.45 -13.81
C GLU A 325 29.59 -28.29 -15.27
N ALA A 326 30.88 -28.33 -15.47
CA ALA A 326 31.50 -28.40 -16.81
C ALA A 326 32.94 -28.93 -16.74
N ILE A 327 33.37 -29.53 -17.82
CA ILE A 327 34.76 -30.05 -17.94
C ILE A 327 35.77 -28.92 -17.72
N GLY A 328 36.67 -29.11 -16.78
CA GLY A 328 37.77 -28.17 -16.45
C GLY A 328 37.40 -27.09 -15.44
N TRP A 329 36.16 -27.02 -14.97
CA TRP A 329 35.70 -26.01 -13.99
C TRP A 329 36.25 -26.29 -12.58
N GLY A 330 36.54 -27.52 -12.23
CA GLY A 330 37.17 -27.87 -10.93
C GLY A 330 38.50 -27.18 -10.66
N ARG A 331 39.26 -26.85 -11.71
CA ARG A 331 40.56 -26.16 -11.57
C ARG A 331 40.43 -24.66 -11.34
N ILE A 332 39.24 -24.10 -11.50
CA ILE A 332 38.97 -22.66 -11.30
C ILE A 332 39.09 -22.28 -9.82
N ALA A 333 38.77 -23.21 -8.90
CA ALA A 333 38.94 -22.97 -7.47
C ALA A 333 40.38 -22.57 -7.09
N ASP A 334 41.37 -23.15 -7.73
CA ASP A 334 42.79 -22.84 -7.47
C ASP A 334 43.23 -21.43 -7.95
N VAL A 335 42.45 -20.83 -8.82
CA VAL A 335 42.73 -19.50 -9.41
C VAL A 335 42.05 -18.38 -8.62
N ILE A 336 41.00 -18.68 -7.83
CA ILE A 336 40.15 -17.69 -7.15
C ILE A 336 40.97 -16.85 -6.17
N ASP A 337 41.84 -17.46 -5.38
CA ASP A 337 42.70 -16.76 -4.43
C ASP A 337 43.69 -15.78 -5.09
N ARG A 338 43.92 -15.96 -6.39
CA ARG A 338 44.80 -15.11 -7.20
C ARG A 338 44.07 -14.00 -7.92
N ASP A 339 42.76 -14.14 -8.12
CA ASP A 339 41.89 -13.09 -8.74
C ASP A 339 41.25 -12.21 -7.69
N ARG A 340 41.80 -11.00 -7.55
CA ARG A 340 41.32 -10.01 -6.57
C ARG A 340 39.84 -9.65 -6.74
N LEU A 341 39.26 -9.73 -7.94
CA LEU A 341 37.86 -9.43 -8.19
C LEU A 341 36.98 -10.56 -7.64
N MET A 342 37.30 -11.82 -7.99
CA MET A 342 36.53 -12.97 -7.50
C MET A 342 36.55 -13.04 -5.97
N ALA A 343 37.75 -12.87 -5.35
CA ALA A 343 37.84 -12.83 -3.89
C ALA A 343 36.99 -11.75 -3.25
N ARG A 344 36.92 -10.53 -3.82
CA ARG A 344 36.04 -9.45 -3.35
C ARG A 344 34.56 -9.78 -3.52
N LEU A 345 34.17 -10.36 -4.64
CA LEU A 345 32.79 -10.75 -4.91
C LEU A 345 32.32 -11.86 -3.96
N CYS A 346 33.16 -12.88 -3.72
CA CYS A 346 32.88 -13.91 -2.72
C CYS A 346 32.72 -13.31 -1.31
N HIS A 347 33.61 -12.38 -0.93
CA HIS A 347 33.48 -11.67 0.36
C HIS A 347 32.19 -10.86 0.46
N GLN A 348 31.80 -10.11 -0.59
CA GLN A 348 30.57 -9.34 -0.66
C GLN A 348 29.34 -10.24 -0.54
N LEU A 349 29.35 -11.40 -1.17
CA LEU A 349 28.29 -12.40 -1.10
C LEU A 349 28.28 -13.17 0.24
N ARG A 350 29.34 -13.05 1.06
CA ARG A 350 29.62 -13.92 2.20
C ARG A 350 29.64 -15.40 1.77
N ALA A 351 30.13 -15.64 0.58
CA ALA A 351 30.08 -16.94 -0.05
C ALA A 351 31.41 -17.68 0.05
N THR A 352 31.31 -18.99 0.13
CA THR A 352 32.45 -19.92 -0.01
C THR A 352 32.35 -20.57 -1.39
N LEU A 353 33.45 -20.62 -2.10
CA LEU A 353 33.56 -21.30 -3.36
C LEU A 353 34.49 -22.51 -3.17
N THR A 354 33.97 -23.71 -3.46
CA THR A 354 34.69 -24.97 -3.26
C THR A 354 34.62 -25.84 -4.50
N ASN A 355 35.62 -26.67 -4.69
CA ASN A 355 35.63 -27.72 -5.70
C ASN A 355 35.13 -29.03 -5.10
N GLU A 356 34.13 -29.66 -5.69
CA GLU A 356 33.62 -30.95 -5.20
C GLU A 356 34.22 -32.14 -5.97
N ASP A 357 34.50 -31.98 -7.28
CA ASP A 357 35.12 -32.97 -8.17
C ASP A 357 35.78 -32.26 -9.37
N ASP A 358 36.51 -32.99 -10.22
CA ASP A 358 37.26 -32.44 -11.37
C ASP A 358 36.46 -31.60 -12.38
N GLY A 359 35.13 -31.56 -12.26
CA GLY A 359 34.23 -30.80 -13.12
C GLY A 359 33.12 -29.99 -12.41
N CYS A 360 33.06 -30.02 -11.08
CA CYS A 360 31.99 -29.36 -10.34
C CYS A 360 32.54 -28.30 -9.36
N LEU A 361 32.15 -27.04 -9.59
CA LEU A 361 32.44 -25.92 -8.70
C LEU A 361 31.17 -25.55 -7.94
N ILE A 362 31.25 -25.33 -6.64
CA ILE A 362 30.13 -25.03 -5.78
C ILE A 362 30.33 -23.70 -5.07
N LEU A 363 29.33 -22.83 -5.22
CA LEU A 363 29.19 -21.60 -4.47
C LEU A 363 28.12 -21.79 -3.39
N VAL A 364 28.48 -21.55 -2.15
CA VAL A 364 27.53 -21.57 -1.01
C VAL A 364 27.50 -20.19 -0.39
N MET A 365 26.30 -19.62 -0.27
CA MET A 365 26.09 -18.31 0.34
C MET A 365 24.83 -18.28 1.21
N PRO A 366 24.76 -17.40 2.22
CA PRO A 366 23.53 -17.22 3.01
C PRO A 366 22.35 -16.85 2.10
N HIS A 367 21.20 -17.48 2.31
CA HIS A 367 19.95 -17.14 1.66
C HIS A 367 19.05 -16.45 2.70
N ASP A 368 18.93 -15.12 2.61
CA ASP A 368 17.98 -14.39 3.44
C ASP A 368 16.60 -14.60 2.79
N GLY A 369 15.99 -15.74 3.10
CA GLY A 369 14.66 -16.09 2.62
C GLY A 369 13.65 -15.04 3.04
N GLY A 370 13.28 -14.15 2.14
CA GLY A 370 12.00 -13.46 2.24
C GLY A 370 10.94 -14.55 2.29
N ALA A 371 10.07 -14.53 3.30
CA ALA A 371 9.01 -15.51 3.52
C ALA A 371 8.06 -15.57 2.30
N TYR A 372 8.42 -16.33 1.29
CA TYR A 372 7.50 -16.71 0.23
C TYR A 372 6.94 -18.08 0.55
N GLY A 373 5.65 -18.06 0.95
CA GLY A 373 4.86 -19.23 1.21
C GLY A 373 5.04 -20.29 0.13
N ALA A 374 5.27 -21.51 0.57
CA ALA A 374 5.22 -22.69 -0.25
C ALA A 374 3.92 -22.69 -1.05
N CYS A 375 4.01 -22.54 -2.36
CA CYS A 375 2.89 -22.85 -3.25
C CYS A 375 2.74 -24.37 -3.23
N PRO A 376 1.55 -24.95 -2.88
CA PRO A 376 1.36 -26.39 -2.95
C PRO A 376 1.52 -26.83 -4.40
N ALA A 377 2.32 -27.87 -4.60
CA ALA A 377 2.45 -28.56 -5.86
C ALA A 377 1.06 -29.11 -6.27
N SER A 378 0.56 -28.69 -7.41
CA SER A 378 -0.57 -29.30 -8.12
C SER A 378 -0.04 -30.19 -9.24
#